data_8e59257988a2da8021ba9f9f354fc041
#
_entry.id   8e59257988a2da8021ba9f9f354fc041
#
_cell.length_a   1.000
_cell.length_b   1.000
_cell.length_c   1.000
_cell.angle_alpha   90.00
_cell.angle_beta   90.00
_cell.angle_gamma   90.00
#
_symmetry.space_group_name_H-M   'P 1'
#
loop_
_entity.id
_entity.type
_entity.pdbx_description
1 polymer ?
#
loop_
_entity_poly.entity_id
_entity_poly.type
_entity_poly.pdbx_seq_one_letter_code
_entity_poly.pdbx_strand_id
1 'polypeptide(L)'
;PEAAMVYSDSGFEAMSHNYHKAIRNHLCRGKFKNARRPVLINNWEGTYFDFTGEKLFHMAEEAADMGVELFVMDDGWFGKRDSDNSGLGDWYVNEKKLGCTLQELSAKIHGLGMKFGIWYEPECVSEDSDLYRAHPDWAFTVPGRKPVRSRNQLVLDFSRQEVRDHIFDQMSAVLDRAEVDYLKWDFNRSICDVYSA
;
A
#
# COMPACT_ATOMS: atom_id res chain seq x y z
N PRO A 1 -6.27 17.67 -7.53
CA PRO A 1 -4.94 17.61 -6.89
C PRO A 1 -4.54 19.00 -6.38
N GLU A 2 -3.89 19.04 -5.23
CA GLU A 2 -3.33 20.26 -4.68
C GLU A 2 -1.84 20.32 -4.99
N ALA A 3 -1.34 21.51 -5.26
CA ALA A 3 0.09 21.75 -5.48
C ALA A 3 0.55 22.88 -4.59
N ALA A 4 1.74 22.76 -4.03
CA ALA A 4 2.37 23.78 -3.22
C ALA A 4 3.66 24.26 -3.86
N MET A 5 3.89 25.58 -3.86
CA MET A 5 5.09 26.21 -4.34
C MET A 5 5.71 27.03 -3.21
N VAL A 6 7.02 26.93 -3.07
CA VAL A 6 7.78 27.67 -2.06
C VAL A 6 8.90 28.45 -2.76
N TYR A 7 9.00 29.72 -2.40
CA TYR A 7 10.13 30.57 -2.77
C TYR A 7 11.06 30.76 -1.56
N SER A 8 12.35 30.80 -1.80
CA SER A 8 13.37 31.15 -0.80
C SER A 8 14.48 31.95 -1.45
N ASP A 9 14.82 33.10 -0.86
CA ASP A 9 16.00 33.90 -1.19
C ASP A 9 17.26 33.49 -0.40
N SER A 10 17.07 32.57 0.56
CA SER A 10 18.11 32.09 1.48
C SER A 10 18.58 30.66 1.16
N GLY A 11 18.38 30.22 -0.08
CA GLY A 11 18.86 28.95 -0.62
C GLY A 11 17.99 27.74 -0.36
N PHE A 12 18.47 26.57 -0.79
CA PHE A 12 17.71 25.31 -0.77
C PHE A 12 17.45 24.77 0.64
N GLU A 13 18.33 24.99 1.58
CA GLU A 13 18.13 24.57 2.97
C GLU A 13 16.90 25.25 3.58
N ALA A 14 16.82 26.59 3.46
CA ALA A 14 15.68 27.36 3.93
C ALA A 14 14.37 26.94 3.23
N MET A 15 14.43 26.70 1.92
CA MET A 15 13.31 26.20 1.13
C MET A 15 12.82 24.84 1.66
N SER A 16 13.73 23.88 1.87
CA SER A 16 13.42 22.56 2.41
C SER A 16 12.79 22.66 3.81
N HIS A 17 13.33 23.48 4.68
CA HIS A 17 12.78 23.72 6.02
C HIS A 17 11.38 24.33 5.97
N ASN A 18 11.08 25.21 5.01
CA ASN A 18 9.74 25.76 4.82
C ASN A 18 8.74 24.68 4.40
N TYR A 19 9.11 23.77 3.48
CA TYR A 19 8.30 22.60 3.15
C TYR A 19 8.08 21.70 4.37
N HIS A 20 9.13 21.38 5.13
CA HIS A 20 9.01 20.56 6.34
C HIS A 20 8.06 21.17 7.37
N LYS A 21 8.10 22.49 7.56
CA LYS A 21 7.16 23.21 8.45
C LYS A 21 5.73 23.14 7.93
N ALA A 22 5.53 23.36 6.63
CA ALA A 22 4.22 23.29 6.01
C ALA A 22 3.61 21.89 6.13
N ILE A 23 4.37 20.83 5.79
CA ILE A 23 3.95 19.44 5.92
C ILE A 23 3.60 19.10 7.35
N ARG A 24 4.48 19.42 8.30
CA ARG A 24 4.28 19.12 9.72
C ARG A 24 3.06 19.83 10.30
N ASN A 25 2.86 21.10 9.96
CA ASN A 25 1.83 21.93 10.58
C ASN A 25 0.45 21.74 9.95
N HIS A 26 0.37 21.44 8.65
CA HIS A 26 -0.87 21.44 7.90
C HIS A 26 -1.28 20.06 7.36
N LEU A 27 -0.34 19.16 7.07
CA LEU A 27 -0.63 17.84 6.51
C LEU A 27 -0.54 16.73 7.56
N CYS A 28 0.53 16.71 8.36
CA CYS A 28 0.70 15.68 9.39
C CYS A 28 -0.38 15.78 10.46
N ARG A 29 -1.00 14.63 10.77
CA ARG A 29 -2.06 14.50 11.78
C ARG A 29 -1.73 13.37 12.75
N GLY A 30 -2.53 13.26 13.82
CA GLY A 30 -2.43 12.17 14.78
C GLY A 30 -1.13 12.18 15.60
N LYS A 31 -0.87 11.04 16.24
CA LYS A 31 0.26 10.87 17.19
C LYS A 31 1.64 11.12 16.55
N PHE A 32 1.79 10.83 15.26
CA PHE A 32 3.06 10.98 14.54
C PHE A 32 3.35 12.40 14.03
N LYS A 33 2.48 13.37 14.27
CA LYS A 33 2.76 14.77 13.87
C LYS A 33 4.08 15.28 14.47
N ASN A 34 4.32 14.99 15.75
CA ASN A 34 5.49 15.45 16.50
C ASN A 34 6.34 14.31 17.06
N ALA A 35 5.91 13.06 16.94
CA ALA A 35 6.67 11.92 17.44
C ALA A 35 7.72 11.44 16.41
N ARG A 36 8.78 10.82 16.92
CA ARG A 36 9.75 10.10 16.08
C ARG A 36 9.06 8.96 15.34
N ARG A 37 9.41 8.79 14.07
CA ARG A 37 8.96 7.64 13.29
C ARG A 37 9.70 6.39 13.76
N PRO A 38 9.04 5.22 13.81
CA PRO A 38 9.72 3.95 14.11
C PRO A 38 10.76 3.62 13.04
N VAL A 39 11.82 2.93 13.44
CA VAL A 39 12.76 2.31 12.50
C VAL A 39 12.03 1.15 11.83
N LEU A 40 11.94 1.21 10.50
CA LEU A 40 11.13 0.32 9.69
C LEU A 40 11.98 -0.59 8.82
N ILE A 41 11.60 -1.86 8.71
CA ILE A 41 12.04 -2.79 7.66
C ILE A 41 10.84 -3.23 6.83
N ASN A 42 11.09 -3.43 5.54
CA ASN A 42 10.11 -3.92 4.57
C ASN A 42 10.70 -5.15 3.86
N ASN A 43 9.90 -6.19 3.63
CA ASN A 43 10.42 -7.45 3.07
C ASN A 43 10.66 -7.42 1.55
N TRP A 44 10.20 -6.39 0.81
CA TRP A 44 10.16 -6.45 -0.66
C TRP A 44 11.48 -6.86 -1.28
N GLU A 45 12.55 -6.12 -1.03
CA GLU A 45 13.87 -6.40 -1.61
C GLU A 45 14.49 -7.73 -1.12
N GLY A 46 14.01 -8.25 0.01
CA GLY A 46 14.50 -9.52 0.57
C GLY A 46 13.79 -10.77 0.03
N THR A 47 12.56 -10.61 -0.47
CA THR A 47 11.74 -11.79 -0.83
C THR A 47 10.97 -11.64 -2.14
N TYR A 48 10.69 -10.40 -2.57
CA TYR A 48 9.69 -10.12 -3.60
C TYR A 48 8.38 -10.90 -3.31
N PHE A 49 7.86 -11.65 -4.29
CA PHE A 49 6.64 -12.46 -4.13
C PHE A 49 6.88 -13.81 -3.44
N ASP A 50 8.14 -14.23 -3.23
CA ASP A 50 8.48 -15.52 -2.65
C ASP A 50 8.56 -15.44 -1.12
N PHE A 51 7.41 -15.45 -0.45
CA PHE A 51 7.33 -15.47 1.01
C PHE A 51 6.13 -16.26 1.53
N THR A 52 6.26 -16.71 2.77
CA THR A 52 5.21 -17.24 3.63
C THR A 52 5.17 -16.46 4.94
N GLY A 53 4.12 -16.63 5.73
CA GLY A 53 4.06 -16.02 7.06
C GLY A 53 5.21 -16.44 7.98
N GLU A 54 5.66 -17.70 7.88
CA GLU A 54 6.83 -18.20 8.63
C GLU A 54 8.12 -17.49 8.23
N LYS A 55 8.37 -17.37 6.92
CA LYS A 55 9.55 -16.64 6.40
C LYS A 55 9.56 -15.19 6.84
N LEU A 56 8.40 -14.51 6.77
CA LEU A 56 8.27 -13.12 7.24
C LEU A 56 8.46 -12.99 8.74
N PHE A 57 7.94 -13.92 9.52
CA PHE A 57 8.13 -13.91 10.97
C PHE A 57 9.60 -14.09 11.35
N HIS A 58 10.31 -15.00 10.67
CA HIS A 58 11.74 -15.20 10.92
C HIS A 58 12.57 -13.96 10.58
N MET A 59 12.26 -13.27 9.48
CA MET A 59 12.87 -11.97 9.16
C MET A 59 12.58 -10.90 10.24
N ALA A 60 11.36 -10.93 10.80
CA ALA A 60 10.99 -10.01 11.86
C ALA A 60 11.74 -10.30 13.17
N GLU A 61 11.99 -11.58 13.51
CA GLU A 61 12.81 -11.97 14.69
C GLU A 61 14.23 -11.40 14.58
N GLU A 62 14.89 -11.62 13.43
CA GLU A 62 16.24 -11.08 13.18
C GLU A 62 16.26 -9.55 13.21
N ALA A 63 15.23 -8.91 12.64
CA ALA A 63 15.11 -7.46 12.64
C ALA A 63 14.87 -6.88 14.05
N ALA A 64 14.08 -7.56 14.88
CA ALA A 64 13.84 -7.17 16.28
C ALA A 64 15.13 -7.18 17.10
N ASP A 65 15.96 -8.20 16.94
CA ASP A 65 17.27 -8.32 17.61
C ASP A 65 18.23 -7.17 17.22
N MET A 66 18.05 -6.61 16.01
CA MET A 66 18.81 -5.44 15.55
C MET A 66 18.18 -4.09 15.97
N GLY A 67 17.06 -4.12 16.70
CA GLY A 67 16.38 -2.90 17.21
C GLY A 67 15.44 -2.25 16.19
N VAL A 68 15.00 -2.97 15.17
CA VAL A 68 13.93 -2.49 14.26
C VAL A 68 12.59 -2.50 15.00
N GLU A 69 11.76 -1.48 14.77
CA GLU A 69 10.56 -1.20 15.56
C GLU A 69 9.25 -1.46 14.80
N LEU A 70 9.33 -1.59 13.46
CA LEU A 70 8.16 -1.79 12.58
C LEU A 70 8.54 -2.72 11.44
N PHE A 71 7.81 -3.82 11.30
CA PHE A 71 7.90 -4.73 10.17
C PHE A 71 6.75 -4.48 9.19
N VAL A 72 7.04 -4.27 7.91
CA VAL A 72 6.02 -4.03 6.87
C VAL A 72 6.03 -5.19 5.88
N MET A 73 4.91 -5.91 5.82
CA MET A 73 4.64 -6.89 4.77
C MET A 73 4.25 -6.17 3.47
N ASP A 74 5.06 -6.32 2.44
CA ASP A 74 4.89 -5.67 1.14
C ASP A 74 3.97 -6.46 0.20
N ASP A 75 3.98 -6.12 -1.10
CA ASP A 75 3.14 -6.69 -2.17
C ASP A 75 3.16 -8.23 -2.20
N GLY A 76 2.00 -8.84 -2.52
CA GLY A 76 1.90 -10.28 -2.71
C GLY A 76 1.17 -11.06 -1.62
N TRP A 77 0.62 -10.41 -0.59
CA TRP A 77 -0.10 -11.07 0.52
C TRP A 77 -1.57 -11.39 0.22
N PHE A 78 -2.12 -10.87 -0.88
CA PHE A 78 -3.55 -10.87 -1.20
C PHE A 78 -3.88 -11.60 -2.49
N GLY A 79 -5.13 -12.02 -2.66
CA GLY A 79 -5.67 -12.59 -3.88
C GLY A 79 -4.80 -13.70 -4.49
N LYS A 80 -4.61 -13.60 -5.80
CA LYS A 80 -3.66 -14.44 -6.57
C LYS A 80 -2.44 -13.62 -7.00
N ARG A 81 -1.91 -12.82 -6.10
CA ARG A 81 -0.80 -11.90 -6.36
C ARG A 81 0.55 -12.58 -6.16
N ASP A 82 0.98 -13.35 -7.15
CA ASP A 82 2.28 -14.04 -7.16
C ASP A 82 3.26 -13.46 -8.18
N SER A 83 2.84 -12.41 -8.87
CA SER A 83 3.64 -11.66 -9.84
C SER A 83 3.02 -10.28 -10.09
N ASP A 84 3.73 -9.42 -10.82
CA ASP A 84 3.23 -8.09 -11.25
C ASP A 84 2.03 -8.16 -12.23
N ASN A 85 1.66 -9.35 -12.71
CA ASN A 85 0.70 -9.51 -13.80
C ASN A 85 -0.73 -9.78 -13.34
N SER A 86 -0.95 -10.03 -12.05
CA SER A 86 -2.25 -10.49 -11.54
C SER A 86 -2.57 -9.95 -10.15
N GLY A 87 -3.83 -10.04 -9.77
CA GLY A 87 -4.33 -9.92 -8.40
C GLY A 87 -4.51 -8.51 -7.85
N LEU A 88 -3.96 -7.45 -8.46
CA LEU A 88 -4.25 -6.09 -7.98
C LEU A 88 -5.75 -5.78 -8.08
N GLY A 89 -6.32 -5.27 -6.97
CA GLY A 89 -7.75 -5.04 -6.81
C GLY A 89 -8.44 -6.08 -5.92
N ASP A 90 -7.82 -7.26 -5.74
CA ASP A 90 -8.37 -8.36 -4.96
C ASP A 90 -7.86 -8.34 -3.52
N TRP A 91 -8.29 -7.35 -2.74
CA TRP A 91 -7.78 -7.09 -1.39
C TRP A 91 -8.33 -8.03 -0.33
N TYR A 92 -8.15 -9.33 -0.52
CA TYR A 92 -8.42 -10.37 0.48
C TYR A 92 -7.17 -11.22 0.74
N VAL A 93 -6.96 -11.57 2.00
CA VAL A 93 -5.74 -12.27 2.45
C VAL A 93 -5.60 -13.62 1.78
N ASN A 94 -4.44 -13.91 1.23
CA ASN A 94 -4.10 -15.24 0.72
C ASN A 94 -3.50 -16.10 1.86
N GLU A 95 -4.36 -16.60 2.73
CA GLU A 95 -3.97 -17.45 3.87
C GLU A 95 -3.24 -18.73 3.43
N LYS A 96 -3.57 -19.24 2.23
CA LYS A 96 -2.88 -20.42 1.68
C LYS A 96 -1.40 -20.14 1.41
N LYS A 97 -1.10 -18.97 0.87
CA LYS A 97 0.28 -18.52 0.62
C LYS A 97 1.01 -18.22 1.93
N LEU A 98 0.36 -17.50 2.82
CA LEU A 98 0.93 -17.16 4.12
C LEU A 98 1.12 -18.40 5.00
N GLY A 99 0.29 -19.42 4.87
CA GLY A 99 0.27 -20.59 5.75
C GLY A 99 -0.29 -20.29 7.15
N CYS A 100 -0.85 -19.10 7.36
CA CYS A 100 -1.48 -18.65 8.58
C CYS A 100 -2.49 -17.53 8.27
N THR A 101 -3.29 -17.15 9.25
CA THR A 101 -4.13 -15.95 9.16
C THR A 101 -3.28 -14.67 9.33
N LEU A 102 -3.77 -13.56 8.80
CA LEU A 102 -3.12 -12.26 8.99
C LEU A 102 -3.07 -11.87 10.48
N GLN A 103 -4.11 -12.22 11.23
CA GLN A 103 -4.18 -12.00 12.68
C GLN A 103 -3.07 -12.74 13.44
N GLU A 104 -2.84 -14.02 13.09
CA GLU A 104 -1.75 -14.79 13.71
C GLU A 104 -0.38 -14.21 13.42
N LEU A 105 -0.13 -13.80 12.16
CA LEU A 105 1.13 -13.17 11.77
C LEU A 105 1.33 -11.84 12.52
N SER A 106 0.33 -10.97 12.52
CA SER A 106 0.35 -9.69 13.25
C SER A 106 0.62 -9.90 14.74
N ALA A 107 -0.08 -10.83 15.39
CA ALA A 107 0.10 -11.13 16.81
C ALA A 107 1.51 -11.65 17.13
N LYS A 108 2.10 -12.48 16.27
CA LYS A 108 3.48 -12.96 16.42
C LYS A 108 4.48 -11.81 16.34
N ILE A 109 4.31 -10.90 15.37
CA ILE A 109 5.20 -9.73 15.21
C ILE A 109 5.05 -8.78 16.41
N HIS A 110 3.82 -8.53 16.88
CA HIS A 110 3.61 -7.76 18.12
C HIS A 110 4.25 -8.43 19.35
N GLY A 111 4.26 -9.78 19.39
CA GLY A 111 4.94 -10.54 20.43
C GLY A 111 6.44 -10.29 20.52
N LEU A 112 7.08 -9.82 19.45
CA LEU A 112 8.48 -9.37 19.42
C LEU A 112 8.66 -7.92 19.92
N GLY A 113 7.58 -7.23 20.29
CA GLY A 113 7.60 -5.81 20.64
C GLY A 113 7.64 -4.87 19.44
N MET A 114 7.50 -5.39 18.22
CA MET A 114 7.46 -4.61 16.98
C MET A 114 6.03 -4.21 16.62
N LYS A 115 5.89 -3.18 15.81
CA LYS A 115 4.65 -2.84 15.11
C LYS A 115 4.53 -3.64 13.82
N PHE A 116 3.29 -3.83 13.34
CA PHE A 116 3.02 -4.49 12.08
C PHE A 116 2.39 -3.53 11.07
N GLY A 117 2.88 -3.57 9.84
CA GLY A 117 2.36 -2.80 8.71
C GLY A 117 2.11 -3.66 7.48
N ILE A 118 1.23 -3.20 6.60
CA ILE A 118 0.93 -3.85 5.33
C ILE A 118 0.91 -2.86 4.16
N TRP A 119 1.17 -3.38 2.98
CA TRP A 119 1.20 -2.66 1.72
C TRP A 119 -0.15 -2.70 1.00
N TYR A 120 -0.52 -1.58 0.37
CA TYR A 120 -1.64 -1.46 -0.55
C TYR A 120 -1.28 -0.58 -1.75
N GLU A 121 -1.89 -0.87 -2.91
CA GLU A 121 -1.93 -0.02 -4.11
C GLU A 121 -3.37 0.02 -4.64
N PRO A 122 -4.30 0.65 -3.90
CA PRO A 122 -5.73 0.46 -4.10
C PRO A 122 -6.29 1.17 -5.33
N GLU A 123 -5.57 2.14 -5.91
CA GLU A 123 -5.98 2.82 -7.14
C GLU A 123 -5.75 1.99 -8.40
N CYS A 124 -5.01 0.90 -8.29
CA CYS A 124 -4.63 0.09 -9.44
C CYS A 124 -5.35 -1.26 -9.46
N VAL A 125 -5.54 -1.78 -10.66
CA VAL A 125 -6.19 -3.07 -10.90
C VAL A 125 -5.46 -3.85 -11.99
N SER A 126 -5.28 -5.16 -11.78
CA SER A 126 -4.80 -6.08 -12.81
C SER A 126 -5.98 -6.55 -13.66
N GLU A 127 -5.78 -6.70 -14.98
CA GLU A 127 -6.80 -7.34 -15.82
C GLU A 127 -7.04 -8.80 -15.42
N ASP A 128 -5.99 -9.47 -14.90
CA ASP A 128 -6.12 -10.77 -14.25
C ASP A 128 -6.35 -10.58 -12.74
N SER A 129 -7.54 -10.09 -12.39
CA SER A 129 -8.08 -10.02 -11.03
C SER A 129 -9.55 -10.38 -11.04
N ASP A 130 -10.09 -10.79 -9.90
CA ASP A 130 -11.51 -11.05 -9.76
C ASP A 130 -12.31 -9.75 -9.85
N LEU A 131 -11.76 -8.65 -9.32
CA LEU A 131 -12.35 -7.32 -9.44
C LEU A 131 -12.52 -6.89 -10.90
N TYR A 132 -11.48 -6.97 -11.71
CA TYR A 132 -11.56 -6.54 -13.11
C TYR A 132 -12.50 -7.43 -13.93
N ARG A 133 -12.53 -8.73 -13.67
CA ARG A 133 -13.49 -9.65 -14.31
C ARG A 133 -14.94 -9.30 -13.99
N ALA A 134 -15.21 -8.85 -12.77
CA ALA A 134 -16.55 -8.45 -12.33
C ALA A 134 -16.93 -7.05 -12.85
N HIS A 135 -15.99 -6.12 -12.91
CA HIS A 135 -16.19 -4.71 -13.17
C HIS A 135 -15.11 -4.11 -14.10
N PRO A 136 -15.03 -4.56 -15.37
CA PRO A 136 -14.03 -4.03 -16.28
C PRO A 136 -14.26 -2.53 -16.63
N ASP A 137 -15.48 -2.05 -16.45
CA ASP A 137 -15.90 -0.66 -16.63
C ASP A 137 -15.46 0.27 -15.49
N TRP A 138 -14.89 -0.26 -14.39
CA TRP A 138 -14.37 0.54 -13.28
C TRP A 138 -12.95 1.06 -13.54
N ALA A 139 -12.24 0.53 -14.51
CA ALA A 139 -10.95 1.05 -14.91
C ALA A 139 -11.09 2.21 -15.89
N PHE A 140 -10.24 3.22 -15.79
CA PHE A 140 -10.16 4.29 -16.78
C PHE A 140 -9.86 3.73 -18.16
N THR A 141 -10.73 4.04 -19.13
CA THR A 141 -10.56 3.65 -20.54
C THR A 141 -11.04 4.79 -21.44
N VAL A 142 -10.38 4.98 -22.56
CA VAL A 142 -10.86 5.91 -23.60
C VAL A 142 -11.65 5.11 -24.63
N PRO A 143 -12.92 5.46 -24.94
CA PRO A 143 -13.71 4.76 -25.94
C PRO A 143 -12.98 4.61 -27.27
N GLY A 144 -12.95 3.39 -27.80
CA GLY A 144 -12.30 3.07 -29.08
C GLY A 144 -10.77 2.95 -29.01
N ARG A 145 -10.17 3.05 -27.83
CA ARG A 145 -8.74 2.82 -27.63
C ARG A 145 -8.49 1.62 -26.71
N LYS A 146 -7.33 0.98 -26.88
CA LYS A 146 -6.87 -0.01 -25.91
C LYS A 146 -6.45 0.71 -24.63
N PRO A 147 -6.73 0.16 -23.44
CA PRO A 147 -6.26 0.74 -22.19
C PRO A 147 -4.75 0.88 -22.17
N VAL A 148 -4.25 2.00 -21.64
CA VAL A 148 -2.82 2.20 -21.43
C VAL A 148 -2.41 1.44 -20.19
N ARG A 149 -1.54 0.46 -20.37
CA ARG A 149 -0.93 -0.32 -19.28
C ARG A 149 0.42 0.30 -18.90
N SER A 150 0.66 0.37 -17.64
CA SER A 150 2.00 0.63 -17.09
C SER A 150 2.19 -0.33 -15.93
N ARG A 151 3.34 -1.02 -15.86
CA ARG A 151 3.59 -2.10 -14.90
C ARG A 151 2.50 -3.19 -14.87
N ASN A 152 1.95 -3.53 -16.05
CA ASN A 152 0.89 -4.53 -16.25
C ASN A 152 -0.42 -4.26 -15.48
N GLN A 153 -0.68 -3.01 -15.13
CA GLN A 153 -1.86 -2.61 -14.36
C GLN A 153 -2.60 -1.43 -15.00
N LEU A 154 -3.88 -1.32 -14.69
CA LEU A 154 -4.77 -0.23 -15.03
C LEU A 154 -5.07 0.61 -13.78
N VAL A 155 -5.66 1.78 -13.95
CA VAL A 155 -6.11 2.65 -12.86
C VAL A 155 -7.62 2.59 -12.75
N LEU A 156 -8.13 2.42 -11.53
CA LEU A 156 -9.56 2.47 -11.22
C LEU A 156 -10.09 3.92 -11.25
N ASP A 157 -11.32 4.08 -11.67
CA ASP A 157 -12.02 5.37 -11.67
C ASP A 157 -12.54 5.72 -10.27
N PHE A 158 -11.69 6.30 -9.45
CA PHE A 158 -12.05 6.76 -8.11
C PHE A 158 -12.94 8.01 -8.08
N SER A 159 -13.35 8.56 -9.23
CA SER A 159 -14.42 9.57 -9.28
C SER A 159 -15.79 8.93 -8.98
N ARG A 160 -15.94 7.63 -9.26
CA ARG A 160 -17.16 6.85 -9.01
C ARG A 160 -17.26 6.45 -7.55
N GLN A 161 -18.46 6.63 -6.97
CA GLN A 161 -18.70 6.33 -5.55
C GLN A 161 -18.58 4.82 -5.27
N GLU A 162 -19.19 3.99 -6.13
CA GLU A 162 -19.20 2.55 -5.99
C GLU A 162 -17.79 1.93 -6.00
N VAL A 163 -16.85 2.51 -6.75
CA VAL A 163 -15.44 2.08 -6.76
C VAL A 163 -14.79 2.37 -5.42
N ARG A 164 -14.99 3.60 -4.91
CA ARG A 164 -14.46 4.00 -3.59
C ARG A 164 -15.02 3.13 -2.47
N ASP A 165 -16.33 2.92 -2.46
CA ASP A 165 -17.00 2.13 -1.42
C ASP A 165 -16.50 0.69 -1.44
N HIS A 166 -16.41 0.06 -2.61
CA HIS A 166 -15.91 -1.30 -2.75
C HIS A 166 -14.47 -1.47 -2.22
N ILE A 167 -13.56 -0.58 -2.63
CA ILE A 167 -12.17 -0.63 -2.17
C ILE A 167 -12.08 -0.34 -0.66
N PHE A 168 -12.84 0.63 -0.16
CA PHE A 168 -12.90 0.92 1.26
C PHE A 168 -13.39 -0.28 2.07
N ASP A 169 -14.45 -0.95 1.62
CA ASP A 169 -15.00 -2.13 2.29
C ASP A 169 -14.01 -3.29 2.33
N GLN A 170 -13.32 -3.56 1.21
CA GLN A 170 -12.29 -4.60 1.16
C GLN A 170 -11.13 -4.29 2.12
N MET A 171 -10.60 -3.06 2.09
CA MET A 171 -9.52 -2.65 2.99
C MET A 171 -9.96 -2.73 4.46
N SER A 172 -11.15 -2.22 4.78
CA SER A 172 -11.71 -2.26 6.13
C SER A 172 -11.86 -3.68 6.63
N ALA A 173 -12.37 -4.59 5.79
CA ALA A 173 -12.54 -6.00 6.15
C ALA A 173 -11.21 -6.69 6.50
N VAL A 174 -10.09 -6.30 5.90
CA VAL A 174 -8.76 -6.80 6.24
C VAL A 174 -8.27 -6.18 7.55
N LEU A 175 -8.41 -4.85 7.69
CA LEU A 175 -7.92 -4.12 8.86
C LEU A 175 -8.71 -4.44 10.14
N ASP A 176 -9.99 -4.76 10.02
CA ASP A 176 -10.84 -5.17 11.15
C ASP A 176 -10.49 -6.58 11.69
N ARG A 177 -9.81 -7.41 10.87
CA ARG A 177 -9.44 -8.78 11.24
C ARG A 177 -8.06 -8.90 11.87
N ALA A 178 -7.19 -7.91 11.68
CA ALA A 178 -5.84 -7.97 12.17
C ALA A 178 -5.43 -6.59 12.72
N GLU A 179 -4.66 -6.60 13.81
CA GLU A 179 -4.10 -5.38 14.36
C GLU A 179 -2.97 -4.88 13.45
N VAL A 180 -3.22 -3.79 12.72
CA VAL A 180 -2.29 -3.16 11.78
C VAL A 180 -1.98 -1.75 12.24
N ASP A 181 -0.71 -1.46 12.47
CA ASP A 181 -0.24 -0.14 12.95
C ASP A 181 0.11 0.83 11.83
N TYR A 182 0.39 0.31 10.63
CA TYR A 182 0.95 1.10 9.54
C TYR A 182 0.46 0.60 8.18
N LEU A 183 0.10 1.54 7.32
CA LEU A 183 -0.19 1.28 5.92
C LEU A 183 0.88 1.91 5.04
N LYS A 184 1.53 1.08 4.21
CA LYS A 184 2.28 1.56 3.06
C LYS A 184 1.31 1.68 1.89
N TRP A 185 0.94 2.90 1.57
CA TRP A 185 0.09 3.21 0.42
C TRP A 185 0.99 3.56 -0.75
N ASP A 186 1.05 2.68 -1.72
CA ASP A 186 1.89 2.82 -2.89
C ASP A 186 1.09 3.32 -4.10
N PHE A 187 1.78 3.86 -5.11
CA PHE A 187 1.19 4.26 -6.38
C PHE A 187 2.27 4.20 -7.47
N ASN A 188 2.32 3.09 -8.21
CA ASN A 188 3.47 2.75 -9.05
C ASN A 188 3.29 3.08 -10.53
N ARG A 189 2.29 3.84 -10.92
CA ARG A 189 2.11 4.24 -12.31
C ARG A 189 1.54 5.66 -12.44
N SER A 190 1.80 6.28 -13.59
CA SER A 190 1.18 7.55 -13.95
C SER A 190 -0.31 7.37 -14.26
N ILE A 191 -1.12 8.37 -13.93
CA ILE A 191 -2.48 8.50 -14.42
C ILE A 191 -2.39 9.15 -15.80
N CYS A 192 -2.75 8.40 -16.83
CA CYS A 192 -2.77 8.87 -18.23
C CYS A 192 -3.95 8.24 -18.95
N ASP A 193 -4.36 8.85 -20.07
CA ASP A 193 -5.52 8.43 -20.87
C ASP A 193 -6.78 8.24 -20.00
N VAL A 194 -7.04 9.20 -19.13
CA VAL A 194 -8.18 9.18 -18.23
C VAL A 194 -9.47 9.60 -18.95
N TYR A 195 -10.45 8.75 -18.89
CA TYR A 195 -11.83 9.02 -19.28
C TYR A 195 -12.74 8.30 -18.29
N SER A 196 -13.60 9.07 -17.65
CA SER A 196 -14.66 8.54 -16.79
C SER A 196 -15.95 8.46 -17.60
N ALA A 197 -16.60 7.30 -17.59
CA ALA A 197 -17.86 7.06 -18.31
C ALA A 197 -19.06 7.64 -17.57
#